data_dd769884c86bd3833806bb47808885fe
#
_entry.id   dd769884c86bd3833806bb47808885fe
#
_cell.length_a   1.000
_cell.length_b   1.000
_cell.length_c   1.000
_cell.angle_alpha   90.00
_cell.angle_beta   90.00
_cell.angle_gamma   90.00
#
_symmetry.space_group_name_H-M   'P 1'
#
loop_
_entity.id
_entity.type
_entity.pdbx_description
1 polymer ?
#
loop_
_entity_poly.entity_id
_entity_poly.type
_entity_poly.pdbx_seq_one_letter_code
_entity_poly.pdbx_strand_id
1 'polypeptide(L)'
;MGVTTRKSEDYLHTDVVLSKITEYDIFRFYCPHFKKLGQKFKSDLRSDSSPTVSIIVWKGRLLYKDFGRPDHTFNCWGYVMHKYSLGFRESLRVISDDFNLGLTGQGIGSTIVAQTYGEQDFEEKKHARIQIKRRDWDITDKEFWKQFSIGKELLLKFGVSPIKYFWINETAF
;
A
#
# COMPACT_ATOMS: atom_id res chain seq x y z
N MET A 1 33.09 -33.69 0.68
CA MET A 1 31.87 -33.46 -0.12
C MET A 1 31.19 -32.23 0.45
N GLY A 2 31.41 -31.08 -0.19
CA GLY A 2 30.82 -29.80 0.24
C GLY A 2 29.40 -29.68 -0.26
N VAL A 3 28.44 -29.62 0.67
CA VAL A 3 27.04 -29.27 0.36
C VAL A 3 27.01 -27.77 0.11
N THR A 4 26.94 -27.38 -1.16
CA THR A 4 26.72 -25.99 -1.55
C THR A 4 25.27 -25.67 -1.25
N THR A 5 25.01 -25.02 -0.13
CA THR A 5 23.72 -24.40 0.19
C THR A 5 23.46 -23.31 -0.86
N ARG A 6 22.64 -23.61 -1.86
CA ARG A 6 22.11 -22.59 -2.77
C ARG A 6 21.33 -21.59 -1.92
N LYS A 7 21.82 -20.35 -1.88
CA LYS A 7 21.16 -19.23 -1.21
C LYS A 7 19.74 -19.08 -1.74
N SER A 8 18.81 -18.79 -0.85
CA SER A 8 17.38 -18.57 -1.05
C SER A 8 17.02 -17.33 -1.92
N GLU A 9 17.93 -16.89 -2.79
CA GLU A 9 17.73 -15.72 -3.67
C GLU A 9 16.81 -16.01 -4.87
N ASP A 10 16.48 -17.29 -5.14
CA ASP A 10 15.77 -17.68 -6.37
C ASP A 10 14.23 -17.59 -6.31
N TYR A 11 13.63 -17.11 -5.22
CA TYR A 11 12.18 -17.17 -5.04
C TYR A 11 11.43 -15.83 -5.01
N LEU A 12 12.10 -14.72 -5.32
CA LEU A 12 11.45 -13.42 -5.37
C LEU A 12 10.83 -13.18 -6.76
N HIS A 13 9.56 -13.60 -6.89
CA HIS A 13 8.74 -13.41 -8.09
C HIS A 13 7.58 -12.45 -7.82
N THR A 14 7.08 -11.82 -8.89
CA THR A 14 5.92 -10.92 -8.83
C THR A 14 4.71 -11.54 -8.15
N ASP A 15 4.42 -12.83 -8.46
CA ASP A 15 3.28 -13.53 -7.91
C ASP A 15 3.39 -13.76 -6.41
N VAL A 16 4.62 -14.01 -5.92
CA VAL A 16 4.87 -14.15 -4.49
C VAL A 16 4.66 -12.82 -3.76
N VAL A 17 5.10 -11.71 -4.34
CA VAL A 17 4.85 -10.38 -3.79
C VAL A 17 3.35 -10.07 -3.84
N LEU A 18 2.67 -10.30 -4.97
CA LEU A 18 1.24 -10.04 -5.13
C LEU A 18 0.33 -10.97 -4.31
N SER A 19 0.85 -12.10 -3.81
CA SER A 19 0.12 -12.92 -2.83
C SER A 19 0.02 -12.25 -1.45
N LYS A 20 0.85 -11.25 -1.18
CA LYS A 20 0.93 -10.56 0.12
C LYS A 20 0.42 -9.12 0.08
N ILE A 21 0.61 -8.43 -1.04
CA ILE A 21 0.18 -7.03 -1.27
C ILE A 21 -0.40 -6.87 -2.66
N THR A 22 -1.23 -5.86 -2.87
CA THR A 22 -1.86 -5.59 -4.16
C THR A 22 -1.05 -4.58 -4.99
N GLU A 23 -1.27 -4.56 -6.32
CA GLU A 23 -0.75 -3.49 -7.19
C GLU A 23 -1.21 -2.10 -6.73
N TYR A 24 -2.42 -2.02 -6.14
CA TYR A 24 -2.96 -0.79 -5.59
C TYR A 24 -2.10 -0.29 -4.43
N ASP A 25 -1.72 -1.18 -3.50
CA ASP A 25 -0.87 -0.84 -2.36
C ASP A 25 0.49 -0.33 -2.83
N ILE A 26 1.09 -1.00 -3.82
CA ILE A 26 2.38 -0.57 -4.41
C ILE A 26 2.26 0.83 -5.00
N PHE A 27 1.25 1.09 -5.84
CA PHE A 27 1.05 2.43 -6.39
C PHE A 27 0.73 3.46 -5.31
N ARG A 28 -0.06 3.08 -4.31
CA ARG A 28 -0.42 3.99 -3.21
C ARG A 28 0.78 4.40 -2.38
N PHE A 29 1.73 3.50 -2.20
CA PHE A 29 2.96 3.74 -1.45
C PHE A 29 3.96 4.60 -2.24
N TYR A 30 4.26 4.20 -3.48
CA TYR A 30 5.31 4.84 -4.25
C TYR A 30 4.88 6.06 -5.08
N CYS A 31 3.58 6.24 -5.36
CA CYS A 31 3.05 7.35 -6.15
C CYS A 31 2.34 8.36 -5.24
N PRO A 32 3.00 9.44 -4.80
CA PRO A 32 2.49 10.34 -3.77
C PRO A 32 1.21 11.07 -4.19
N HIS A 33 1.04 11.30 -5.48
CA HIS A 33 -0.13 12.00 -6.02
C HIS A 33 -1.32 11.08 -6.32
N PHE A 34 -1.13 9.76 -6.23
CA PHE A 34 -2.20 8.80 -6.45
C PHE A 34 -3.14 8.74 -5.24
N LYS A 35 -4.40 9.08 -5.45
CA LYS A 35 -5.45 9.03 -4.43
C LYS A 35 -6.53 8.00 -4.75
N LYS A 36 -6.99 7.96 -6.00
CA LYS A 36 -8.11 7.14 -6.46
C LYS A 36 -7.93 6.72 -7.92
N LEU A 37 -8.35 5.49 -8.24
CA LEU A 37 -8.35 4.97 -9.61
C LEU A 37 -9.16 5.88 -10.54
N GLY A 38 -8.64 6.11 -11.75
CA GLY A 38 -9.24 6.94 -12.74
C GLY A 38 -9.15 8.46 -12.50
N GLN A 39 -8.76 8.89 -11.30
CA GLN A 39 -8.53 10.30 -11.00
C GLN A 39 -7.23 10.77 -11.63
N LYS A 40 -7.27 11.93 -12.29
CA LYS A 40 -6.07 12.56 -12.85
C LYS A 40 -5.27 13.28 -11.77
N PHE A 41 -3.94 13.19 -11.87
CA PHE A 41 -2.98 13.88 -11.02
C PHE A 41 -1.75 14.30 -11.83
N LYS A 42 -0.88 15.12 -11.25
CA LYS A 42 0.38 15.54 -11.87
C LYS A 42 1.41 14.43 -11.84
N SER A 43 2.19 14.30 -12.91
CA SER A 43 3.31 13.34 -12.94
C SER A 43 4.33 13.66 -11.85
N ASP A 44 4.83 12.63 -11.20
CA ASP A 44 5.99 12.69 -10.30
C ASP A 44 7.26 12.12 -10.97
N LEU A 45 7.12 11.64 -12.21
CA LEU A 45 8.25 11.16 -13.02
C LEU A 45 8.82 12.23 -13.94
N ARG A 46 8.19 13.40 -14.01
CA ARG A 46 8.63 14.57 -14.79
C ARG A 46 8.00 15.85 -14.25
N SER A 47 8.53 16.98 -14.66
CA SER A 47 7.85 18.27 -14.42
C SER A 47 6.52 18.29 -15.16
N ASP A 48 5.43 18.52 -14.42
CA ASP A 48 4.07 18.53 -14.97
C ASP A 48 3.28 19.73 -14.41
N SER A 49 2.83 20.59 -15.31
CA SER A 49 2.03 21.76 -14.95
C SER A 49 0.54 21.42 -14.77
N SER A 50 0.07 20.36 -15.41
CA SER A 50 -1.34 19.97 -15.46
C SER A 50 -1.54 18.51 -15.10
N PRO A 51 -2.68 18.12 -14.50
CA PRO A 51 -2.96 16.71 -14.18
C PRO A 51 -3.14 15.87 -15.45
N THR A 52 -2.09 15.19 -15.89
CA THR A 52 -2.07 14.36 -17.11
C THR A 52 -1.93 12.87 -16.84
N VAL A 53 -1.70 12.48 -15.59
CA VAL A 53 -1.48 11.08 -15.19
C VAL A 53 -2.71 10.49 -14.52
N SER A 54 -2.94 9.20 -14.73
CA SER A 54 -3.92 8.43 -13.96
C SER A 54 -3.48 6.99 -13.78
N ILE A 55 -3.83 6.38 -12.64
CA ILE A 55 -3.77 4.93 -12.49
C ILE A 55 -5.09 4.36 -13.00
N ILE A 56 -5.00 3.51 -14.03
CA ILE A 56 -6.15 2.92 -14.71
C ILE A 56 -6.13 1.39 -14.61
N VAL A 57 -7.30 0.76 -14.76
CA VAL A 57 -7.40 -0.69 -14.90
C VAL A 57 -7.32 -1.04 -16.38
N TRP A 58 -6.39 -1.91 -16.74
CA TRP A 58 -6.23 -2.45 -18.09
C TRP A 58 -6.04 -3.97 -18.03
N LYS A 59 -6.94 -4.71 -18.65
CA LYS A 59 -6.92 -6.19 -18.66
C LYS A 59 -6.74 -6.80 -17.25
N GLY A 60 -7.45 -6.24 -16.26
CA GLY A 60 -7.39 -6.71 -14.86
C GLY A 60 -6.15 -6.32 -14.06
N ARG A 61 -5.24 -5.52 -14.63
CA ARG A 61 -4.01 -5.02 -13.99
C ARG A 61 -4.06 -3.50 -13.85
N LEU A 62 -3.33 -2.96 -12.88
CA LEU A 62 -3.21 -1.51 -12.72
C LEU A 62 -2.04 -0.97 -13.56
N LEU A 63 -2.27 0.13 -14.26
CA LEU A 63 -1.26 0.83 -15.03
C LEU A 63 -1.21 2.31 -14.66
N TYR A 64 -0.02 2.81 -14.39
CA TYR A 64 0.30 4.23 -14.45
C TYR A 64 0.32 4.66 -15.91
N LYS A 65 -0.52 5.60 -16.29
CA LYS A 65 -0.58 6.12 -17.65
C LYS A 65 -0.48 7.63 -17.65
N ASP A 66 0.56 8.14 -18.29
CA ASP A 66 0.72 9.56 -18.56
C ASP A 66 0.15 9.90 -19.95
N PHE A 67 -0.95 10.62 -19.97
CA PHE A 67 -1.59 11.05 -21.23
C PHE A 67 -0.85 12.22 -21.91
N GLY A 68 0.00 12.93 -21.17
CA GLY A 68 0.90 13.95 -21.71
C GLY A 68 2.18 13.36 -22.30
N ARG A 69 2.48 12.08 -21.99
CA ARG A 69 3.66 11.36 -22.46
C ARG A 69 3.33 9.88 -22.65
N PRO A 70 2.81 9.50 -23.84
CA PRO A 70 2.27 8.14 -24.07
C PRO A 70 3.28 6.99 -23.84
N ASP A 71 4.57 7.22 -24.01
CA ASP A 71 5.67 6.29 -23.71
C ASP A 71 5.83 6.01 -22.20
N HIS A 72 5.27 6.87 -21.33
CA HIS A 72 5.21 6.66 -19.88
C HIS A 72 3.94 5.89 -19.51
N THR A 73 3.94 4.61 -19.84
CA THR A 73 2.91 3.66 -19.41
C THR A 73 3.59 2.49 -18.71
N PHE A 74 3.34 2.35 -17.39
CA PHE A 74 4.03 1.40 -16.54
C PHE A 74 3.06 0.59 -15.70
N ASN A 75 3.33 -0.70 -15.51
CA ASN A 75 2.76 -1.45 -14.39
C ASN A 75 3.46 -1.02 -13.08
N CYS A 76 3.03 -1.52 -11.94
CA CYS A 76 3.57 -1.13 -10.64
C CYS A 76 5.10 -1.35 -10.53
N TRP A 77 5.61 -2.46 -11.07
CA TRP A 77 7.04 -2.76 -11.11
C TRP A 77 7.79 -1.77 -11.99
N GLY A 78 7.34 -1.60 -13.24
CA GLY A 78 7.95 -0.68 -14.20
C GLY A 78 7.94 0.77 -13.69
N TYR A 79 6.90 1.16 -12.96
CA TYR A 79 6.85 2.48 -12.33
C TYR A 79 7.94 2.65 -11.26
N VAL A 80 8.11 1.67 -10.37
CA VAL A 80 9.17 1.69 -9.33
C VAL A 80 10.57 1.66 -9.99
N MET A 81 10.76 0.77 -10.97
CA MET A 81 12.01 0.71 -11.75
C MET A 81 12.37 2.06 -12.37
N HIS A 82 11.41 2.69 -13.04
CA HIS A 82 11.63 3.96 -13.72
C HIS A 82 11.89 5.10 -12.73
N LYS A 83 11.07 5.17 -11.66
CA LYS A 83 11.18 6.23 -10.65
C LYS A 83 12.52 6.25 -9.94
N TYR A 84 13.07 5.08 -9.61
CA TYR A 84 14.29 4.94 -8.80
C TYR A 84 15.49 4.44 -9.60
N SER A 85 15.36 4.34 -10.93
CA SER A 85 16.42 3.83 -11.82
C SER A 85 16.94 2.45 -11.42
N LEU A 86 16.02 1.56 -11.05
CA LEU A 86 16.33 0.21 -10.56
C LEU A 86 16.18 -0.84 -11.66
N GLY A 87 16.92 -1.95 -11.52
CA GLY A 87 16.66 -3.18 -12.26
C GLY A 87 15.41 -3.90 -11.73
N PHE A 88 14.87 -4.83 -12.53
CA PHE A 88 13.63 -5.55 -12.16
C PHE A 88 13.77 -6.32 -10.84
N ARG A 89 14.84 -7.09 -10.65
CA ARG A 89 15.08 -7.84 -9.41
C ARG A 89 15.25 -6.92 -8.20
N GLU A 90 15.90 -5.81 -8.43
CA GLU A 90 16.14 -4.80 -7.40
C GLU A 90 14.83 -4.12 -6.97
N SER A 91 13.95 -3.79 -7.92
CA SER A 91 12.64 -3.24 -7.61
C SER A 91 11.78 -4.20 -6.77
N LEU A 92 11.83 -5.51 -7.06
CA LEU A 92 11.15 -6.51 -6.24
C LEU A 92 11.70 -6.58 -4.81
N ARG A 93 13.03 -6.47 -4.65
CA ARG A 93 13.67 -6.44 -3.32
C ARG A 93 13.23 -5.20 -2.54
N VAL A 94 13.35 -4.02 -3.16
CA VAL A 94 12.95 -2.76 -2.54
C VAL A 94 11.48 -2.81 -2.08
N ILE A 95 10.59 -3.29 -2.94
CA ILE A 95 9.16 -3.45 -2.59
C ILE A 95 8.99 -4.45 -1.45
N SER A 96 9.68 -5.59 -1.48
CA SER A 96 9.60 -6.58 -0.41
C SER A 96 10.07 -6.01 0.94
N ASP A 97 11.12 -5.22 0.94
CA ASP A 97 11.72 -4.64 2.14
C ASP A 97 10.84 -3.49 2.68
N ASP A 98 10.38 -2.59 1.82
CA ASP A 98 9.54 -1.45 2.19
C ASP A 98 8.20 -1.88 2.78
N PHE A 99 7.62 -2.98 2.28
CA PHE A 99 6.39 -3.57 2.82
C PHE A 99 6.64 -4.63 3.90
N ASN A 100 7.91 -4.87 4.28
CA ASN A 100 8.32 -5.86 5.28
C ASN A 100 7.71 -7.26 5.02
N LEU A 101 7.77 -7.71 3.77
CA LEU A 101 7.14 -8.97 3.35
C LEU A 101 7.92 -10.22 3.78
N GLY A 102 9.17 -10.07 4.24
CA GLY A 102 10.02 -11.16 4.69
C GLY A 102 10.46 -12.10 3.55
N LEU A 103 10.47 -11.62 2.30
CA LEU A 103 10.83 -12.42 1.12
C LEU A 103 12.31 -12.33 0.77
N THR A 104 13.00 -11.35 1.31
CA THR A 104 14.45 -11.17 1.20
C THR A 104 15.09 -11.67 2.48
N GLY A 105 15.98 -12.64 2.39
CA GLY A 105 16.60 -13.29 3.55
C GLY A 105 17.55 -12.42 4.39
N GLN A 106 17.61 -11.12 4.11
CA GLN A 106 18.30 -10.10 4.89
C GLN A 106 17.42 -8.85 4.87
N GLY A 107 16.92 -8.44 6.03
CA GLY A 107 16.34 -7.13 6.24
C GLY A 107 17.40 -6.05 6.06
N ILE A 108 17.70 -5.72 4.80
CA ILE A 108 18.40 -4.48 4.49
C ILE A 108 17.32 -3.42 4.58
N GLY A 109 17.29 -2.73 5.72
CA GLY A 109 16.37 -1.64 5.96
C GLY A 109 16.30 -0.71 4.75
N SER A 110 15.13 -0.18 4.49
CA SER A 110 14.73 0.69 3.37
C SER A 110 15.57 1.97 3.25
N THR A 111 16.86 1.81 3.02
CA THR A 111 17.81 2.94 2.94
C THR A 111 17.66 3.68 1.61
N ILE A 112 17.16 3.01 0.55
CA ILE A 112 17.08 3.61 -0.79
C ILE A 112 15.93 4.60 -0.88
N VAL A 113 14.77 4.28 -0.33
CA VAL A 113 13.60 5.18 -0.36
C VAL A 113 13.83 6.38 0.56
N ALA A 114 14.44 6.18 1.74
CA ALA A 114 14.78 7.26 2.66
C ALA A 114 15.84 8.22 2.10
N GLN A 115 16.75 7.77 1.24
CA GLN A 115 17.77 8.64 0.65
C GLN A 115 17.28 9.40 -0.59
N THR A 116 16.24 8.94 -1.28
CA THR A 116 15.73 9.58 -2.51
C THR A 116 14.64 10.62 -2.23
N TYR A 117 14.01 10.57 -1.09
CA TYR A 117 13.17 11.67 -0.57
C TYR A 117 14.07 12.66 0.16
N GLY A 118 14.92 13.38 -0.61
CA GLY A 118 15.51 14.61 -0.10
C GLY A 118 14.39 15.54 0.33
N GLU A 119 14.43 15.95 1.58
CA GLU A 119 13.77 17.11 2.22
C GLU A 119 12.72 17.84 1.36
N GLN A 120 11.72 17.15 0.84
CA GLN A 120 10.46 17.77 0.45
C GLN A 120 9.53 17.55 1.63
N ASP A 121 9.25 18.65 2.34
CA ASP A 121 8.30 18.79 3.42
C ASP A 121 7.27 17.66 3.49
N PHE A 122 7.64 16.57 4.15
CA PHE A 122 6.65 15.77 4.80
C PHE A 122 6.19 16.63 5.97
N GLU A 123 5.16 17.44 5.78
CA GLU A 123 4.33 17.78 6.91
C GLU A 123 4.11 16.46 7.64
N GLU A 124 4.72 16.35 8.80
CA GLU A 124 4.51 15.26 9.74
C GLU A 124 3.02 15.04 9.78
N LYS A 125 2.55 13.99 9.08
CA LYS A 125 1.12 13.63 9.12
C LYS A 125 0.90 13.32 10.58
N LYS A 126 0.41 14.31 11.33
CA LYS A 126 0.01 14.14 12.72
C LYS A 126 -0.87 12.91 12.74
N HIS A 127 -0.34 11.82 13.28
CA HIS A 127 -1.07 10.58 13.39
C HIS A 127 -2.40 10.91 14.07
N ALA A 128 -3.50 10.66 13.35
CA ALA A 128 -4.81 10.94 13.90
C ALA A 128 -4.97 10.14 15.19
N ARG A 129 -5.11 10.83 16.30
CA ARG A 129 -5.35 10.18 17.59
C ARG A 129 -6.83 9.81 17.64
N ILE A 130 -7.10 8.52 17.50
CA ILE A 130 -8.46 8.00 17.59
C ILE A 130 -8.72 7.55 19.02
N GLN A 131 -9.74 8.12 19.64
CA GLN A 131 -10.25 7.69 20.93
C GLN A 131 -11.65 7.13 20.74
N ILE A 132 -11.99 6.07 21.45
CA ILE A 132 -13.30 5.42 21.35
C ILE A 132 -13.91 5.28 22.73
N LYS A 133 -15.22 5.49 22.85
CA LYS A 133 -16.03 5.11 24.01
C LYS A 133 -16.87 3.90 23.63
N ARG A 134 -16.60 2.76 24.24
CA ARG A 134 -17.37 1.52 24.02
C ARG A 134 -18.73 1.62 24.72
N ARG A 135 -19.69 0.86 24.24
CA ARG A 135 -20.99 0.60 24.87
C ARG A 135 -21.26 -0.90 24.92
N ASP A 136 -22.27 -1.29 25.65
CA ASP A 136 -22.75 -2.66 25.66
C ASP A 136 -23.43 -3.03 24.34
N TRP A 137 -23.44 -4.32 24.03
CA TRP A 137 -24.14 -4.88 22.88
C TRP A 137 -25.66 -4.75 23.07
N ASP A 138 -26.33 -4.13 22.12
CA ASP A 138 -27.78 -4.07 22.08
C ASP A 138 -28.38 -5.06 21.07
N ILE A 139 -29.72 -5.03 20.93
CA ILE A 139 -30.43 -5.93 20.04
C ILE A 139 -30.17 -5.61 18.57
N THR A 140 -30.04 -4.34 18.24
CA THR A 140 -29.79 -3.85 16.88
C THR A 140 -28.43 -4.33 16.35
N ASP A 141 -27.41 -4.29 17.21
CA ASP A 141 -26.09 -4.84 16.85
C ASP A 141 -26.17 -6.33 16.53
N LYS A 142 -26.91 -7.09 17.35
CA LYS A 142 -27.05 -8.54 17.17
C LYS A 142 -27.80 -8.86 15.89
N GLU A 143 -28.86 -8.13 15.57
CA GLU A 143 -29.64 -8.29 14.35
C GLU A 143 -28.81 -7.94 13.12
N PHE A 144 -28.04 -6.84 13.18
CA PHE A 144 -27.13 -6.45 12.10
C PHE A 144 -26.14 -7.55 11.77
N TRP A 145 -25.48 -8.13 12.76
CA TRP A 145 -24.49 -9.17 12.50
C TRP A 145 -25.10 -10.53 12.15
N LYS A 146 -26.33 -10.80 12.62
CA LYS A 146 -27.07 -12.03 12.31
C LYS A 146 -27.34 -12.17 10.81
N GLN A 147 -27.59 -11.09 10.07
CA GLN A 147 -27.80 -11.14 8.62
C GLN A 147 -26.59 -11.69 7.88
N PHE A 148 -25.39 -11.60 8.45
CA PHE A 148 -24.16 -12.16 7.92
C PHE A 148 -23.81 -13.53 8.55
N SER A 149 -24.71 -14.13 9.33
CA SER A 149 -24.47 -15.36 10.10
C SER A 149 -23.30 -15.26 11.09
N ILE A 150 -23.00 -14.07 11.60
CA ILE A 150 -21.91 -13.81 12.54
C ILE A 150 -22.49 -13.67 13.95
N GLY A 151 -22.11 -14.60 14.84
CA GLY A 151 -22.50 -14.59 16.26
C GLY A 151 -21.59 -13.69 17.11
N LYS A 152 -22.13 -13.25 18.27
CA LYS A 152 -21.38 -12.41 19.24
C LYS A 152 -20.06 -13.04 19.68
N GLU A 153 -20.00 -14.35 19.84
CA GLU A 153 -18.78 -15.07 20.24
C GLU A 153 -17.64 -14.89 19.23
N LEU A 154 -17.98 -14.96 17.94
CA LEU A 154 -17.02 -14.74 16.87
C LEU A 154 -16.51 -13.30 16.86
N LEU A 155 -17.40 -12.33 17.05
CA LEU A 155 -17.04 -10.91 17.14
C LEU A 155 -16.08 -10.63 18.30
N LEU A 156 -16.36 -11.19 19.49
CA LEU A 156 -15.49 -11.06 20.65
C LEU A 156 -14.12 -11.70 20.41
N LYS A 157 -14.08 -12.87 19.76
CA LYS A 157 -12.82 -13.54 19.39
C LYS A 157 -11.92 -12.66 18.51
N PHE A 158 -12.50 -11.85 17.63
CA PHE A 158 -11.77 -10.91 16.77
C PHE A 158 -11.68 -9.48 17.33
N GLY A 159 -11.99 -9.28 18.61
CA GLY A 159 -11.87 -7.99 19.29
C GLY A 159 -12.86 -6.92 18.84
N VAL A 160 -13.95 -7.33 18.15
CA VAL A 160 -15.00 -6.41 17.71
C VAL A 160 -15.89 -6.04 18.90
N SER A 161 -16.12 -4.75 19.08
CA SER A 161 -17.02 -4.23 20.13
C SER A 161 -17.77 -3.01 19.65
N PRO A 162 -19.04 -2.81 20.09
CA PRO A 162 -19.80 -1.63 19.73
C PRO A 162 -19.22 -0.40 20.40
N ILE A 163 -19.25 0.71 19.66
CA ILE A 163 -18.80 2.01 20.15
C ILE A 163 -20.00 2.96 20.31
N LYS A 164 -19.93 3.81 21.30
CA LYS A 164 -20.95 4.84 21.52
C LYS A 164 -20.57 6.15 20.85
N TYR A 165 -19.30 6.54 21.02
CA TYR A 165 -18.71 7.74 20.44
C TYR A 165 -17.28 7.45 20.03
N PHE A 166 -16.80 8.17 19.04
CA PHE A 166 -15.38 8.21 18.72
C PHE A 166 -14.92 9.65 18.49
N TRP A 167 -13.66 9.90 18.72
CA TRP A 167 -13.02 11.20 18.52
C TRP A 167 -11.85 11.00 17.58
N ILE A 168 -11.71 11.92 16.66
CA ILE A 168 -10.53 12.04 15.81
C ILE A 168 -9.92 13.40 16.10
N ASN A 169 -8.68 13.42 16.62
CA ASN A 169 -8.00 14.67 16.99
C ASN A 169 -8.90 15.63 17.82
N GLU A 170 -9.55 15.08 18.87
CA GLU A 170 -10.42 15.80 19.79
C GLU A 170 -11.80 16.22 19.25
N THR A 171 -12.10 15.98 17.96
CA THR A 171 -13.43 16.19 17.40
C THR A 171 -14.30 14.96 17.62
N ALA A 172 -15.46 15.13 18.27
CA ALA A 172 -16.41 14.05 18.53
C ALA A 172 -17.30 13.75 17.30
N PHE A 173 -17.61 12.44 17.10
CA PHE A 173 -18.52 11.95 16.07
C PHE A 173 -19.48 10.92 16.65
#